data_18ab621e6c7d104ff470fcb7c48903ac
#
_entry.id   18ab621e6c7d104ff470fcb7c48903ac
#
_cell.length_a   1.000
_cell.length_b   1.000
_cell.length_c   1.000
_cell.angle_alpha   90.00
_cell.angle_beta   90.00
_cell.angle_gamma   90.00
#
_symmetry.space_group_name_H-M   'P 1'
#
loop_
_entity.id
_entity.type
_entity.pdbx_description
1 polymer ?
#
loop_
_entity_poly.entity_id
_entity_poly.type
_entity_poly.pdbx_seq_one_letter_code
_entity_poly.pdbx_strand_id
1 'polypeptide(L)'
;MTKREKKKPWWKKLIIILAVILVIYLIFHFAFAYFSNVICENLSSIAESEQYIKKGNEKIKLGAYFEDIDSILNQSLELSKLAYEPESKDESRKEELEKLGYENVMQYNNKPSQLYKHLAKKNKNASIMMSAVNATVATKQLDGGETLIVVAFKGTDSSNINDDLSDMYKAVDDNGFHKGFMFNAKQFDKKADKIEFTIDNKKVTLSQILEEMKKDDCKYKMLVTGHSLGAAVADIYSGYILKNEGINDNNIVTVTYGTPKSCAKDFTYSGNNIINIINTDDMVPTIGAENHLGTCLYFTPSESFRKTNYKEHYVTPNAYNSYSDLIKTVESSLVAHNLVFSYTPLVSELEKEHSKYFIED
;
A
#
# COMPACT_ATOMS: atom_id res chain seq x y z
N MET A 1 -36.27 -66.82 17.73
CA MET A 1 -34.96 -66.77 17.08
C MET A 1 -34.59 -65.29 16.93
N THR A 2 -33.79 -64.73 17.81
CA THR A 2 -33.31 -63.34 17.79
C THR A 2 -32.12 -63.24 16.86
N LYS A 3 -32.26 -62.44 15.76
CA LYS A 3 -31.15 -62.13 14.87
C LYS A 3 -30.10 -61.37 15.67
N ARG A 4 -28.94 -61.95 15.93
CA ARG A 4 -27.74 -61.24 16.43
C ARG A 4 -27.29 -60.31 15.36
N GLU A 5 -27.46 -58.99 15.56
CA GLU A 5 -26.82 -57.99 14.75
C GLU A 5 -25.28 -58.09 14.86
N LYS A 6 -24.60 -58.38 13.73
CA LYS A 6 -23.15 -58.41 13.66
C LYS A 6 -22.65 -57.00 13.83
N LYS A 7 -22.12 -56.64 14.98
CA LYS A 7 -21.41 -55.33 15.21
C LYS A 7 -20.36 -55.17 14.14
N LYS A 8 -20.50 -54.10 13.34
CA LYS A 8 -19.45 -53.75 12.35
C LYS A 8 -18.10 -53.61 13.08
N PRO A 9 -17.02 -54.20 12.58
CA PRO A 9 -15.74 -54.26 13.29
C PRO A 9 -15.16 -52.83 13.42
N TRP A 10 -14.78 -52.45 14.62
CA TRP A 10 -14.27 -51.12 14.98
C TRP A 10 -13.06 -50.65 14.14
N TRP A 11 -12.24 -51.61 13.69
CA TRP A 11 -11.07 -51.32 12.85
C TRP A 11 -11.44 -50.71 11.49
N LYS A 12 -12.63 -50.95 10.93
CA LYS A 12 -13.09 -50.28 9.71
C LYS A 12 -13.33 -48.79 9.94
N LYS A 13 -13.79 -48.38 11.11
CA LYS A 13 -13.90 -46.96 11.48
C LYS A 13 -12.53 -46.33 11.63
N LEU A 14 -11.58 -47.04 12.22
CA LEU A 14 -10.21 -46.59 12.38
C LEU A 14 -9.52 -46.36 11.03
N ILE A 15 -9.68 -47.28 10.07
CA ILE A 15 -9.12 -47.11 8.71
C ILE A 15 -9.71 -45.88 8.04
N ILE A 16 -11.01 -45.61 8.16
CA ILE A 16 -11.65 -44.43 7.59
C ILE A 16 -11.07 -43.15 8.22
N ILE A 17 -10.90 -43.12 9.53
CA ILE A 17 -10.31 -41.98 10.24
C ILE A 17 -8.87 -41.74 9.77
N LEU A 18 -8.05 -42.79 9.68
CA LEU A 18 -6.66 -42.67 9.20
C LEU A 18 -6.60 -42.21 7.73
N ALA A 19 -7.50 -42.69 6.88
CA ALA A 19 -7.60 -42.25 5.49
C ALA A 19 -7.99 -40.77 5.39
N VAL A 20 -8.93 -40.29 6.22
CA VAL A 20 -9.31 -38.86 6.28
C VAL A 20 -8.15 -38.03 6.76
N ILE A 21 -7.42 -38.43 7.80
CA ILE A 21 -6.25 -37.74 8.30
C ILE A 21 -5.16 -37.65 7.21
N LEU A 22 -4.92 -38.75 6.48
CA LEU A 22 -3.97 -38.78 5.37
C LEU A 22 -4.37 -37.83 4.25
N VAL A 23 -5.65 -37.80 3.87
CA VAL A 23 -6.16 -36.87 2.84
C VAL A 23 -6.00 -35.43 3.29
N ILE A 24 -6.32 -35.10 4.53
CA ILE A 24 -6.12 -33.75 5.10
C ILE A 24 -4.62 -33.38 5.06
N TYR A 25 -3.74 -34.30 5.48
CA TYR A 25 -2.29 -34.11 5.44
C TYR A 25 -1.80 -33.82 4.01
N LEU A 26 -2.25 -34.60 3.03
CA LEU A 26 -1.87 -34.42 1.63
C LEU A 26 -2.37 -33.06 1.09
N ILE A 27 -3.61 -32.67 1.39
CA ILE A 27 -4.14 -31.36 0.99
C ILE A 27 -3.28 -30.24 1.57
N PHE A 28 -2.93 -30.30 2.87
CA PHE A 28 -2.05 -29.34 3.51
C PHE A 28 -0.66 -29.32 2.87
N HIS A 29 -0.10 -30.49 2.58
CA HIS A 29 1.23 -30.58 1.97
C HIS A 29 1.27 -30.00 0.56
N PHE A 30 0.28 -30.29 -0.30
CA PHE A 30 0.19 -29.71 -1.64
C PHE A 30 -0.12 -28.21 -1.62
N ALA A 31 -1.01 -27.76 -0.74
CA ALA A 31 -1.28 -26.34 -0.56
C ALA A 31 -0.01 -25.59 -0.12
N PHE A 32 0.71 -26.15 0.86
CA PHE A 32 1.98 -25.61 1.32
C PHE A 32 3.02 -25.50 0.20
N ALA A 33 3.23 -26.57 -0.59
CA ALA A 33 4.17 -26.56 -1.71
C ALA A 33 3.78 -25.52 -2.78
N TYR A 34 2.49 -25.40 -3.07
CA TYR A 34 1.97 -24.41 -4.01
C TYR A 34 2.23 -22.98 -3.52
N PHE A 35 1.86 -22.65 -2.27
CA PHE A 35 2.08 -21.32 -1.71
C PHE A 35 3.57 -20.96 -1.59
N SER A 36 4.41 -21.93 -1.20
CA SER A 36 5.86 -21.74 -1.14
C SER A 36 6.43 -21.36 -2.51
N ASN A 37 6.05 -22.09 -3.57
CA ASN A 37 6.52 -21.79 -4.91
C ASN A 37 6.05 -20.42 -5.40
N VAL A 38 4.78 -20.06 -5.16
CA VAL A 38 4.25 -18.75 -5.55
C VAL A 38 4.98 -17.61 -4.83
N ILE A 39 5.25 -17.76 -3.52
CA ILE A 39 6.00 -16.75 -2.75
C ILE A 39 7.44 -16.65 -3.28
N CYS A 40 8.12 -17.78 -3.51
CA CYS A 40 9.48 -17.81 -4.05
C CYS A 40 9.56 -17.18 -5.44
N GLU A 41 8.66 -17.54 -6.35
CA GLU A 41 8.61 -16.98 -7.70
C GLU A 41 8.36 -15.46 -7.66
N ASN A 42 7.46 -15.00 -6.80
CA ASN A 42 7.18 -13.57 -6.65
C ASN A 42 8.38 -12.80 -6.08
N LEU A 43 8.99 -13.28 -5.00
CA LEU A 43 10.19 -12.66 -4.42
C LEU A 43 11.37 -12.68 -5.38
N SER A 44 11.56 -13.77 -6.13
CA SER A 44 12.60 -13.86 -7.18
C SER A 44 12.32 -12.88 -8.32
N SER A 45 11.06 -12.74 -8.73
CA SER A 45 10.69 -11.79 -9.80
C SER A 45 10.93 -10.34 -9.42
N ILE A 46 10.78 -9.99 -8.14
CA ILE A 46 11.12 -8.65 -7.63
C ILE A 46 12.64 -8.45 -7.60
N ALA A 47 13.40 -9.42 -7.09
CA ALA A 47 14.86 -9.36 -7.08
C ALA A 47 15.45 -9.25 -8.50
N GLU A 48 14.85 -9.92 -9.48
CA GLU A 48 15.21 -9.79 -10.90
C GLU A 48 14.79 -8.44 -11.48
N SER A 49 13.78 -7.78 -10.94
CA SER A 49 13.29 -6.46 -11.40
C SER A 49 14.23 -5.31 -11.04
N GLU A 50 15.28 -5.51 -10.22
CA GLU A 50 16.42 -4.59 -10.19
C GLU A 50 16.95 -4.25 -11.58
N GLN A 51 16.77 -5.16 -12.54
CA GLN A 51 17.07 -4.89 -13.95
C GLN A 51 16.10 -3.87 -14.57
N TYR A 52 14.92 -3.62 -14.02
CA TYR A 52 13.96 -2.66 -14.55
C TYR A 52 14.34 -1.20 -14.24
N ILE A 53 14.89 -0.92 -13.07
CA ILE A 53 15.51 0.40 -12.80
C ILE A 53 16.71 0.62 -13.72
N LYS A 54 17.43 -0.47 -14.10
CA LYS A 54 18.56 -0.44 -15.06
C LYS A 54 18.11 -0.37 -16.53
N LYS A 55 16.86 -0.70 -16.88
CA LYS A 55 16.37 -0.62 -18.27
C LYS A 55 15.95 0.77 -18.70
N GLY A 56 15.56 1.65 -17.77
CA GLY A 56 15.41 3.06 -18.03
C GLY A 56 16.67 3.76 -17.51
N ASN A 57 17.60 4.13 -18.36
CA ASN A 57 18.65 5.08 -18.00
C ASN A 57 18.08 6.49 -17.70
N GLU A 58 16.77 6.61 -17.63
CA GLU A 58 16.07 7.85 -17.35
C GLU A 58 15.86 7.94 -15.84
N LYS A 59 16.59 8.86 -15.25
CA LYS A 59 16.34 9.29 -13.88
C LYS A 59 14.94 9.89 -13.79
N ILE A 60 14.31 9.75 -12.64
CA ILE A 60 13.01 10.34 -12.38
C ILE A 60 13.17 11.85 -12.30
N LYS A 61 12.45 12.57 -13.15
CA LYS A 61 12.31 14.02 -13.06
C LYS A 61 10.99 14.32 -12.34
N LEU A 62 11.09 14.88 -11.14
CA LEU A 62 9.95 15.50 -10.49
C LEU A 62 9.65 16.81 -11.21
N GLY A 63 8.38 17.20 -11.33
CA GLY A 63 8.04 18.52 -11.87
C GLY A 63 8.73 19.63 -11.07
N ALA A 64 9.03 20.75 -11.70
CA ALA A 64 9.83 21.89 -11.19
C ALA A 64 9.46 22.40 -9.78
N TYR A 65 8.39 21.90 -9.22
CA TYR A 65 7.84 22.28 -7.91
C TYR A 65 8.37 21.47 -6.75
N PHE A 66 8.99 20.35 -7.02
CA PHE A 66 9.49 19.40 -6.03
C PHE A 66 11.01 19.26 -6.22
N GLU A 67 11.71 20.41 -6.11
CA GLU A 67 13.16 20.48 -6.30
C GLU A 67 13.93 19.70 -5.21
N ASP A 68 13.35 19.62 -4.01
CA ASP A 68 13.96 18.88 -2.89
C ASP A 68 13.30 17.51 -2.71
N ILE A 69 13.83 16.52 -3.42
CA ILE A 69 13.36 15.13 -3.35
C ILE A 69 13.50 14.54 -1.94
N ASP A 70 14.56 14.87 -1.22
CA ASP A 70 14.82 14.34 0.11
C ASP A 70 13.75 14.84 1.09
N SER A 71 13.38 16.12 0.97
CA SER A 71 12.26 16.67 1.75
C SER A 71 10.94 15.98 1.45
N ILE A 72 10.65 15.68 0.17
CA ILE A 72 9.41 14.99 -0.23
C ILE A 72 9.39 13.55 0.27
N LEU A 73 10.50 12.82 0.16
CA LEU A 73 10.61 11.45 0.67
C LEU A 73 10.36 11.41 2.18
N ASN A 74 11.01 12.31 2.92
CA ASN A 74 10.81 12.41 4.37
C ASN A 74 9.39 12.81 4.73
N GLN A 75 8.85 13.86 4.10
CA GLN A 75 7.49 14.31 4.38
C GLN A 75 6.46 13.22 4.08
N SER A 76 6.55 12.56 2.92
CA SER A 76 5.60 11.49 2.55
C SER A 76 5.69 10.29 3.49
N LEU A 77 6.89 9.94 3.96
CA LEU A 77 7.10 8.87 4.92
C LEU A 77 6.48 9.20 6.27
N GLU A 78 6.73 10.39 6.84
CA GLU A 78 6.17 10.81 8.12
C GLU A 78 4.64 10.93 8.05
N LEU A 79 4.10 11.49 6.97
CA LEU A 79 2.66 11.55 6.73
C LEU A 79 2.05 10.14 6.66
N SER A 80 2.72 9.20 6.00
CA SER A 80 2.27 7.80 5.93
C SER A 80 2.27 7.14 7.29
N LYS A 81 3.25 7.40 8.17
CA LYS A 81 3.28 6.90 9.56
C LYS A 81 2.14 7.50 10.38
N LEU A 82 1.98 8.82 10.33
CA LEU A 82 0.96 9.54 11.09
C LEU A 82 -0.47 9.13 10.68
N ALA A 83 -0.67 8.71 9.42
CA ALA A 83 -1.95 8.19 8.97
C ALA A 83 -2.38 6.91 9.71
N TYR A 84 -1.45 6.13 10.28
CA TYR A 84 -1.76 4.92 11.07
C TYR A 84 -2.16 5.19 12.52
N GLU A 85 -1.89 6.38 13.04
CA GLU A 85 -2.27 6.69 14.42
C GLU A 85 -3.78 6.51 14.62
N PRO A 86 -4.21 5.88 15.72
CA PRO A 86 -5.62 5.63 15.98
C PRO A 86 -6.39 6.92 16.25
N GLU A 87 -7.71 6.91 16.04
CA GLU A 87 -8.60 8.07 16.32
C GLU A 87 -8.42 8.62 17.75
N SER A 88 -8.09 7.79 18.72
CA SER A 88 -7.81 8.22 20.10
C SER A 88 -6.59 9.12 20.25
N LYS A 89 -5.76 9.22 19.21
CA LYS A 89 -4.56 10.05 19.15
C LYS A 89 -4.67 11.19 18.12
N ASP A 90 -5.86 11.52 17.66
CA ASP A 90 -6.06 12.57 16.65
C ASP A 90 -5.45 13.91 17.08
N GLU A 91 -5.58 14.29 18.35
CA GLU A 91 -4.98 15.53 18.87
C GLU A 91 -3.44 15.47 18.85
N SER A 92 -2.84 14.36 19.29
CA SER A 92 -1.38 14.17 19.24
C SER A 92 -0.85 14.21 17.81
N ARG A 93 -1.55 13.56 16.87
CA ARG A 93 -1.21 13.58 15.44
C ARG A 93 -1.27 15.01 14.89
N LYS A 94 -2.31 15.75 15.23
CA LYS A 94 -2.45 17.15 14.84
C LYS A 94 -1.29 17.99 15.37
N GLU A 95 -0.96 17.86 16.66
CA GLU A 95 0.20 18.55 17.24
C GLU A 95 1.51 18.22 16.56
N GLU A 96 1.74 16.95 16.16
CA GLU A 96 2.93 16.54 15.45
C GLU A 96 2.99 17.16 14.06
N LEU A 97 1.90 17.17 13.32
CA LEU A 97 1.81 17.80 12.02
C LEU A 97 1.99 19.32 12.10
N GLU A 98 1.40 19.97 13.10
CA GLU A 98 1.58 21.41 13.34
C GLU A 98 3.05 21.77 13.65
N LYS A 99 3.78 20.93 14.38
CA LYS A 99 5.24 21.10 14.59
C LYS A 99 6.05 20.99 13.30
N LEU A 100 5.56 20.22 12.31
CA LEU A 100 6.15 20.11 10.98
C LEU A 100 5.71 21.24 10.04
N GLY A 101 4.93 22.21 10.53
CA GLY A 101 4.45 23.37 9.78
C GLY A 101 3.18 23.10 8.98
N TYR A 102 2.46 22.02 9.25
CA TYR A 102 1.16 21.77 8.63
C TYR A 102 0.04 22.48 9.39
N GLU A 103 -0.94 22.92 8.63
CA GLU A 103 -2.16 23.57 9.12
C GLU A 103 -3.40 22.81 8.62
N ASN A 104 -4.58 23.20 9.11
CA ASN A 104 -5.86 22.59 8.68
C ASN A 104 -5.87 21.06 8.76
N VAL A 105 -5.22 20.48 9.77
CA VAL A 105 -5.11 19.03 9.93
C VAL A 105 -6.47 18.42 10.18
N MET A 106 -6.87 17.49 9.34
CA MET A 106 -8.15 16.78 9.42
C MET A 106 -7.97 15.28 9.22
N GLN A 107 -8.82 14.51 9.92
CA GLN A 107 -8.95 13.08 9.68
C GLN A 107 -10.23 12.80 8.89
N TYR A 108 -10.07 12.23 7.73
CA TYR A 108 -11.19 11.69 6.98
C TYR A 108 -11.38 10.21 7.34
N ASN A 109 -12.47 9.91 8.03
CA ASN A 109 -12.85 8.55 8.43
C ASN A 109 -14.17 8.17 7.80
N ASN A 110 -14.14 7.31 6.79
CA ASN A 110 -15.34 6.78 6.17
C ASN A 110 -15.79 5.52 6.89
N LYS A 111 -16.59 5.66 7.94
CA LYS A 111 -17.16 4.49 8.63
C LYS A 111 -18.21 3.83 7.74
N PRO A 112 -18.01 2.56 7.34
CA PRO A 112 -19.00 1.87 6.51
C PRO A 112 -20.34 1.79 7.23
N SER A 113 -21.44 1.98 6.49
CA SER A 113 -22.78 1.90 7.05
C SER A 113 -23.08 0.52 7.65
N GLN A 114 -24.01 0.44 8.60
CA GLN A 114 -24.40 -0.84 9.21
C GLN A 114 -24.88 -1.87 8.18
N LEU A 115 -25.55 -1.43 7.12
CA LEU A 115 -25.98 -2.27 6.03
C LEU A 115 -24.80 -2.92 5.31
N TYR A 116 -23.77 -2.12 5.02
CA TYR A 116 -22.53 -2.59 4.44
C TYR A 116 -21.81 -3.60 5.33
N LYS A 117 -21.70 -3.34 6.64
CA LYS A 117 -21.13 -4.32 7.59
C LYS A 117 -21.87 -5.65 7.60
N HIS A 118 -23.20 -5.63 7.39
CA HIS A 118 -24.00 -6.85 7.31
C HIS A 118 -23.77 -7.62 6.00
N LEU A 119 -23.64 -6.92 4.89
CA LEU A 119 -23.35 -7.51 3.58
C LEU A 119 -21.93 -8.12 3.52
N ALA A 120 -20.93 -7.48 4.15
CA ALA A 120 -19.57 -7.99 4.25
C ALA A 120 -19.49 -9.33 4.98
N LYS A 121 -20.25 -9.48 6.07
CA LYS A 121 -20.32 -10.76 6.78
C LYS A 121 -20.84 -11.91 5.91
N LYS A 122 -21.57 -11.62 4.84
CA LYS A 122 -22.13 -12.62 3.92
C LYS A 122 -21.28 -12.86 2.67
N ASN A 123 -20.40 -11.95 2.32
CA ASN A 123 -19.61 -12.04 1.10
C ASN A 123 -18.17 -11.57 1.38
N LYS A 124 -17.21 -12.52 1.42
CA LYS A 124 -15.80 -12.23 1.69
C LYS A 124 -15.20 -11.22 0.70
N ASN A 125 -15.61 -11.26 -0.57
CA ASN A 125 -15.18 -10.28 -1.57
C ASN A 125 -15.71 -8.85 -1.30
N ALA A 126 -16.70 -8.70 -0.42
CA ALA A 126 -17.19 -7.40 0.01
C ALA A 126 -16.35 -6.80 1.15
N SER A 127 -15.48 -7.56 1.82
CA SER A 127 -14.69 -7.05 2.96
C SER A 127 -13.65 -6.04 2.52
N ILE A 128 -12.95 -6.27 1.41
CA ILE A 128 -11.98 -5.30 0.83
C ILE A 128 -12.69 -4.06 0.28
N MET A 129 -13.84 -4.24 -0.34
CA MET A 129 -14.67 -3.12 -0.79
C MET A 129 -15.17 -2.25 0.37
N MET A 130 -14.94 -2.69 1.61
CA MET A 130 -15.55 -2.13 2.81
C MET A 130 -14.55 -1.72 3.87
N SER A 131 -13.24 -1.93 3.64
CA SER A 131 -12.23 -1.26 4.44
C SER A 131 -12.50 0.25 4.35
N ALA A 132 -12.73 0.86 5.50
CA ALA A 132 -13.00 2.29 5.54
C ALA A 132 -11.78 3.03 4.99
N VAL A 133 -11.96 3.85 3.96
CA VAL A 133 -10.91 4.78 3.56
C VAL A 133 -10.73 5.77 4.68
N ASN A 134 -9.58 5.71 5.30
CA ASN A 134 -9.13 6.71 6.24
C ASN A 134 -7.99 7.49 5.58
N ALA A 135 -8.01 8.80 5.73
CA ALA A 135 -6.95 9.66 5.24
C ALA A 135 -6.70 10.82 6.21
N THR A 136 -5.45 11.17 6.36
CA THR A 136 -5.05 12.43 6.98
C THR A 136 -4.91 13.46 5.87
N VAL A 137 -5.55 14.61 6.03
CA VAL A 137 -5.49 15.72 5.09
C VAL A 137 -5.02 16.95 5.83
N ALA A 138 -4.09 17.71 5.24
CA ALA A 138 -3.58 18.94 5.84
C ALA A 138 -3.09 19.91 4.76
N THR A 139 -2.74 21.14 5.16
CA THR A 139 -2.14 22.14 4.27
C THR A 139 -0.81 22.62 4.83
N LYS A 140 0.08 23.11 3.97
CA LYS A 140 1.34 23.75 4.35
C LYS A 140 1.65 24.89 3.40
N GLN A 141 2.02 26.04 3.93
CA GLN A 141 2.52 27.14 3.09
C GLN A 141 3.95 26.83 2.66
N LEU A 142 4.23 27.02 1.38
CA LEU A 142 5.57 26.89 0.78
C LEU A 142 6.23 28.25 0.64
N ASP A 143 7.55 28.28 0.60
CA ASP A 143 8.33 29.52 0.53
C ASP A 143 8.02 30.37 -0.72
N GLY A 144 7.60 29.73 -1.82
CA GLY A 144 7.18 30.40 -3.06
C GLY A 144 5.79 31.06 -3.02
N GLY A 145 5.07 30.96 -1.90
CA GLY A 145 3.70 31.49 -1.75
C GLY A 145 2.62 30.53 -2.22
N GLU A 146 2.99 29.32 -2.63
CA GLU A 146 2.04 28.28 -2.93
C GLU A 146 1.61 27.55 -1.66
N THR A 147 0.48 26.88 -1.76
CA THR A 147 -0.07 26.05 -0.68
C THR A 147 0.02 24.58 -1.07
N LEU A 148 0.76 23.79 -0.31
CA LEU A 148 0.80 22.35 -0.41
C LEU A 148 -0.41 21.76 0.30
N ILE A 149 -1.16 20.95 -0.42
CA ILE A 149 -2.22 20.08 0.12
C ILE A 149 -1.64 18.68 0.27
N VAL A 150 -1.75 18.09 1.44
CA VAL A 150 -1.32 16.70 1.64
C VAL A 150 -2.52 15.78 1.85
N VAL A 151 -2.45 14.60 1.25
CA VAL A 151 -3.43 13.53 1.42
C VAL A 151 -2.68 12.23 1.70
N ALA A 152 -2.71 11.78 2.95
CA ALA A 152 -2.05 10.54 3.36
C ALA A 152 -3.10 9.46 3.64
N PHE A 153 -3.20 8.47 2.76
CA PHE A 153 -4.13 7.35 2.92
C PHE A 153 -3.58 6.33 3.91
N LYS A 154 -4.40 5.98 4.90
CA LYS A 154 -4.09 4.93 5.86
C LYS A 154 -4.16 3.56 5.17
N GLY A 155 -3.15 2.72 5.42
CA GLY A 155 -3.21 1.30 5.08
C GLY A 155 -3.97 0.48 6.12
N THR A 156 -3.89 -0.84 5.98
CA THR A 156 -4.49 -1.78 6.94
C THR A 156 -3.69 -1.82 8.25
N ASP A 157 -4.37 -1.89 9.38
CA ASP A 157 -3.71 -2.10 10.66
C ASP A 157 -3.04 -3.47 10.70
N SER A 158 -1.82 -3.54 11.23
CA SER A 158 -0.97 -4.75 11.23
C SER A 158 -1.64 -6.01 11.83
N SER A 159 -2.63 -5.84 12.72
CA SER A 159 -3.41 -6.94 13.29
C SER A 159 -4.32 -7.64 12.28
N ASN A 160 -4.67 -7.00 11.17
CA ASN A 160 -5.60 -7.50 10.15
C ASN A 160 -4.93 -7.78 8.80
N ILE A 161 -3.62 -7.56 8.69
CA ILE A 161 -2.90 -7.68 7.41
C ILE A 161 -3.02 -9.07 6.78
N ASN A 162 -3.04 -10.13 7.59
CA ASN A 162 -3.17 -11.50 7.08
C ASN A 162 -4.56 -11.79 6.48
N ASP A 163 -5.61 -11.22 7.06
CA ASP A 163 -6.98 -11.36 6.54
C ASP A 163 -7.13 -10.56 5.24
N ASP A 164 -6.55 -9.37 5.19
CA ASP A 164 -6.59 -8.50 4.01
C ASP A 164 -5.71 -9.01 2.86
N LEU A 165 -4.55 -9.64 3.16
CA LEU A 165 -3.71 -10.30 2.15
C LEU A 165 -4.46 -11.42 1.43
N SER A 166 -5.29 -12.20 2.16
CA SER A 166 -6.10 -13.27 1.57
C SER A 166 -7.19 -12.73 0.65
N ASP A 167 -7.63 -11.52 0.88
CA ASP A 167 -8.74 -10.87 0.17
C ASP A 167 -8.26 -9.96 -0.99
N MET A 168 -6.94 -9.66 -1.06
CA MET A 168 -6.31 -8.89 -2.17
C MET A 168 -6.22 -9.68 -3.48
N TYR A 169 -7.16 -10.60 -3.73
CA TYR A 169 -7.13 -11.41 -4.94
C TYR A 169 -7.52 -10.60 -6.18
N LYS A 170 -6.90 -10.90 -7.32
CA LYS A 170 -6.93 -10.27 -8.66
C LYS A 170 -8.32 -9.85 -9.19
N ALA A 171 -9.07 -9.04 -8.48
CA ALA A 171 -10.35 -8.53 -8.94
C ALA A 171 -10.18 -7.15 -9.55
N VAL A 172 -9.88 -7.07 -10.84
CA VAL A 172 -9.90 -5.81 -11.60
C VAL A 172 -11.31 -5.43 -12.02
N ASP A 173 -11.57 -4.12 -12.12
CA ASP A 173 -12.81 -3.56 -12.67
C ASP A 173 -12.71 -3.42 -14.21
N ASP A 174 -13.77 -2.92 -14.84
CA ASP A 174 -13.83 -2.72 -16.28
C ASP A 174 -12.85 -1.65 -16.79
N ASN A 175 -12.28 -0.84 -15.90
CA ASN A 175 -11.23 0.15 -16.21
C ASN A 175 -9.81 -0.41 -16.01
N GLY A 176 -9.68 -1.67 -15.61
CA GLY A 176 -8.39 -2.31 -15.39
C GLY A 176 -7.77 -2.03 -14.03
N PHE A 177 -8.52 -1.60 -13.02
CA PHE A 177 -8.02 -1.33 -11.67
C PHE A 177 -8.55 -2.31 -10.64
N HIS A 178 -7.76 -2.58 -9.60
CA HIS A 178 -8.21 -3.41 -8.50
C HIS A 178 -9.47 -2.83 -7.84
N LYS A 179 -10.56 -3.60 -7.84
CA LYS A 179 -11.92 -3.13 -7.44
C LYS A 179 -11.96 -2.49 -6.06
N GLY A 180 -11.29 -3.08 -5.09
CA GLY A 180 -11.27 -2.58 -3.72
C GLY A 180 -10.55 -1.23 -3.59
N PHE A 181 -9.38 -1.09 -4.20
CA PHE A 181 -8.62 0.16 -4.16
C PHE A 181 -9.33 1.28 -4.91
N MET A 182 -9.88 0.96 -6.10
CA MET A 182 -10.69 1.91 -6.88
C MET A 182 -11.94 2.35 -6.12
N PHE A 183 -12.64 1.43 -5.45
CA PHE A 183 -13.79 1.78 -4.63
C PHE A 183 -13.40 2.78 -3.53
N ASN A 184 -12.31 2.52 -2.84
CA ASN A 184 -11.81 3.37 -1.77
C ASN A 184 -11.42 4.76 -2.29
N ALA A 185 -10.66 4.86 -3.37
CA ALA A 185 -10.29 6.12 -3.98
C ALA A 185 -11.52 6.96 -4.38
N LYS A 186 -12.52 6.34 -5.04
CA LYS A 186 -13.80 6.98 -5.39
C LYS A 186 -14.63 7.40 -4.17
N GLN A 187 -14.54 6.68 -3.03
CA GLN A 187 -15.25 7.09 -1.82
C GLN A 187 -14.64 8.36 -1.21
N PHE A 188 -13.33 8.48 -1.23
CA PHE A 188 -12.63 9.69 -0.78
C PHE A 188 -12.99 10.86 -1.69
N ASP A 189 -12.85 10.70 -2.99
CA ASP A 189 -13.14 11.71 -4.00
C ASP A 189 -14.55 12.31 -3.87
N LYS A 190 -15.56 11.48 -3.75
CA LYS A 190 -16.97 11.90 -3.52
C LYS A 190 -17.18 12.77 -2.28
N LYS A 191 -16.18 12.92 -1.43
CA LYS A 191 -16.24 13.74 -0.20
C LYS A 191 -15.38 14.99 -0.31
N ALA A 192 -14.76 15.26 -1.43
CA ALA A 192 -13.92 16.44 -1.65
C ALA A 192 -14.66 17.75 -1.31
N ASP A 193 -15.96 17.84 -1.58
CA ASP A 193 -16.81 18.99 -1.20
C ASP A 193 -16.99 19.17 0.31
N LYS A 194 -16.69 18.16 1.13
CA LYS A 194 -16.87 18.17 2.59
C LYS A 194 -15.55 18.35 3.34
N ILE A 195 -14.42 18.33 2.62
CA ILE A 195 -13.10 18.57 3.17
C ILE A 195 -12.84 20.07 3.00
N GLU A 196 -12.92 20.81 4.10
CA GLU A 196 -12.79 22.27 4.10
C GLU A 196 -11.48 22.71 4.75
N PHE A 197 -10.78 23.64 4.11
CA PHE A 197 -9.57 24.29 4.61
C PHE A 197 -9.84 25.79 4.86
N THR A 198 -9.09 26.39 5.76
CA THR A 198 -9.01 27.85 5.89
C THR A 198 -7.66 28.30 5.33
N ILE A 199 -7.66 28.86 4.11
CA ILE A 199 -6.48 29.36 3.42
C ILE A 199 -6.69 30.87 3.15
N ASP A 200 -5.71 31.69 3.50
CA ASP A 200 -5.80 33.16 3.38
C ASP A 200 -7.09 33.74 4.03
N ASN A 201 -7.47 33.23 5.19
CA ASN A 201 -8.71 33.57 5.91
C ASN A 201 -10.01 33.29 5.14
N LYS A 202 -9.97 32.44 4.13
CA LYS A 202 -11.14 32.01 3.36
C LYS A 202 -11.35 30.51 3.50
N LYS A 203 -12.61 30.12 3.62
CA LYS A 203 -12.97 28.69 3.56
C LYS A 203 -12.96 28.22 2.11
N VAL A 204 -12.23 27.15 1.85
CA VAL A 204 -12.10 26.53 0.52
C VAL A 204 -12.23 25.03 0.67
N THR A 205 -13.03 24.38 -0.16
CA THR A 205 -13.15 22.92 -0.15
C THR A 205 -12.05 22.27 -1.00
N LEU A 206 -11.75 21.00 -0.73
CA LEU A 206 -10.82 20.24 -1.58
C LEU A 206 -11.27 20.22 -3.04
N SER A 207 -12.57 20.08 -3.31
CA SER A 207 -13.13 20.16 -4.66
C SER A 207 -12.82 21.48 -5.37
N GLN A 208 -12.95 22.61 -4.66
CA GLN A 208 -12.59 23.93 -5.22
C GLN A 208 -11.09 24.06 -5.50
N ILE A 209 -10.24 23.48 -4.63
CA ILE A 209 -8.80 23.44 -4.84
C ILE A 209 -8.49 22.60 -6.09
N LEU A 210 -9.10 21.43 -6.23
CA LEU A 210 -8.91 20.56 -7.40
C LEU A 210 -9.28 21.28 -8.70
N GLU A 211 -10.37 22.05 -8.73
CA GLU A 211 -10.73 22.87 -9.92
C GLU A 211 -9.64 23.90 -10.26
N GLU A 212 -9.01 24.54 -9.28
CA GLU A 212 -7.88 25.45 -9.53
C GLU A 212 -6.63 24.71 -10.02
N MET A 213 -6.39 23.47 -9.53
CA MET A 213 -5.22 22.67 -9.92
C MET A 213 -5.25 22.17 -11.37
N LYS A 214 -6.34 22.38 -12.10
CA LYS A 214 -6.40 22.14 -13.54
C LYS A 214 -5.61 23.17 -14.35
N LYS A 215 -5.29 24.32 -13.76
CA LYS A 215 -4.59 25.44 -14.40
C LYS A 215 -3.07 25.28 -14.25
N ASP A 216 -2.32 25.72 -15.23
CA ASP A 216 -0.85 25.65 -15.22
C ASP A 216 -0.24 26.59 -14.15
N ASP A 217 -0.84 27.76 -13.93
CA ASP A 217 -0.40 28.79 -12.98
C ASP A 217 -1.05 28.66 -11.59
N CYS A 218 -1.41 27.43 -11.22
CA CYS A 218 -2.10 27.15 -9.97
C CYS A 218 -1.18 27.37 -8.75
N LYS A 219 -1.70 28.06 -7.74
CA LYS A 219 -1.01 28.25 -6.45
C LYS A 219 -1.09 27.03 -5.51
N TYR A 220 -1.82 26.00 -5.89
CA TYR A 220 -1.96 24.79 -5.09
C TYR A 220 -1.10 23.68 -5.64
N LYS A 221 -0.42 22.97 -4.76
CA LYS A 221 0.34 21.75 -5.04
C LYS A 221 -0.18 20.64 -4.16
N MET A 222 -0.08 19.41 -4.60
CA MET A 222 -0.58 18.27 -3.82
C MET A 222 0.48 17.19 -3.67
N LEU A 223 0.68 16.75 -2.44
CA LEU A 223 1.42 15.53 -2.11
C LEU A 223 0.41 14.47 -1.67
N VAL A 224 0.35 13.39 -2.43
CA VAL A 224 -0.45 12.22 -2.08
C VAL A 224 0.49 11.11 -1.63
N THR A 225 0.16 10.44 -0.54
CA THR A 225 1.01 9.37 -0.01
C THR A 225 0.18 8.28 0.66
N GLY A 226 0.84 7.19 0.96
CA GLY A 226 0.27 6.07 1.69
C GLY A 226 1.24 4.90 1.77
N HIS A 227 0.88 3.95 2.58
CA HIS A 227 1.61 2.69 2.74
C HIS A 227 0.66 1.53 2.61
N SER A 228 1.14 0.39 2.07
CA SER A 228 0.33 -0.83 1.96
C SER A 228 -0.94 -0.59 1.12
N LEU A 229 -2.11 -1.00 1.59
CA LEU A 229 -3.40 -0.71 0.97
C LEU A 229 -3.60 0.79 0.68
N GLY A 230 -3.21 1.65 1.62
CA GLY A 230 -3.29 3.11 1.44
C GLY A 230 -2.44 3.62 0.28
N ALA A 231 -1.31 2.97 0.01
CA ALA A 231 -0.46 3.27 -1.14
C ALA A 231 -1.16 3.01 -2.48
N ALA A 232 -1.80 1.85 -2.63
CA ALA A 232 -2.55 1.52 -3.85
C ALA A 232 -3.77 2.45 -4.06
N VAL A 233 -4.40 2.90 -2.97
CA VAL A 233 -5.46 3.91 -3.04
C VAL A 233 -4.90 5.26 -3.48
N ALA A 234 -3.74 5.68 -2.96
CA ALA A 234 -3.03 6.89 -3.35
C ALA A 234 -2.68 6.90 -4.84
N ASP A 235 -2.13 5.80 -5.34
CA ASP A 235 -1.80 5.62 -6.76
C ASP A 235 -3.03 5.81 -7.65
N ILE A 236 -4.14 5.12 -7.34
CA ILE A 236 -5.37 5.20 -8.15
C ILE A 236 -6.01 6.58 -8.03
N TYR A 237 -6.00 7.19 -6.84
CA TYR A 237 -6.53 8.53 -6.66
C TYR A 237 -5.80 9.53 -7.56
N SER A 238 -4.47 9.57 -7.51
CA SER A 238 -3.65 10.47 -8.32
C SER A 238 -3.65 10.10 -9.80
N GLY A 239 -3.28 8.86 -10.11
CA GLY A 239 -2.97 8.44 -11.48
C GLY A 239 -4.18 8.14 -12.33
N TYR A 240 -5.36 8.02 -11.74
CA TYR A 240 -6.59 7.79 -12.50
C TYR A 240 -7.68 8.83 -12.20
N ILE A 241 -8.07 9.02 -10.92
CA ILE A 241 -9.20 9.90 -10.61
C ILE A 241 -8.85 11.35 -10.94
N LEU A 242 -7.83 11.90 -10.29
CA LEU A 242 -7.44 13.30 -10.48
C LEU A 242 -6.96 13.57 -11.91
N LYS A 243 -6.27 12.62 -12.55
CA LYS A 243 -5.88 12.75 -13.96
C LYS A 243 -7.07 12.82 -14.90
N ASN A 244 -8.09 11.97 -14.71
CA ASN A 244 -9.32 12.02 -15.51
C ASN A 244 -10.17 13.27 -15.26
N GLU A 245 -10.02 13.90 -14.10
CA GLU A 245 -10.61 15.20 -13.80
C GLU A 245 -9.87 16.36 -14.48
N GLY A 246 -8.72 16.08 -15.07
CA GLY A 246 -7.91 17.07 -15.80
C GLY A 246 -6.95 17.86 -14.90
N ILE A 247 -6.63 17.33 -13.72
CA ILE A 247 -5.60 17.94 -12.86
C ILE A 247 -4.26 17.83 -13.57
N ASN A 248 -3.51 18.94 -13.55
CA ASN A 248 -2.18 19.00 -14.16
C ASN A 248 -1.16 18.17 -13.37
N ASP A 249 -0.48 17.24 -14.04
CA ASP A 249 0.54 16.37 -13.43
C ASP A 249 1.67 17.15 -12.74
N ASN A 250 1.96 18.40 -13.17
CA ASN A 250 2.95 19.27 -12.53
C ASN A 250 2.50 19.83 -11.17
N ASN A 251 1.23 19.69 -10.83
CA ASN A 251 0.67 20.16 -9.57
C ASN A 251 0.54 19.05 -8.52
N ILE A 252 0.86 17.79 -8.89
CA ILE A 252 0.73 16.62 -8.00
C ILE A 252 2.01 15.80 -8.01
N VAL A 253 2.43 15.37 -6.84
CA VAL A 253 3.37 14.27 -6.65
C VAL A 253 2.76 13.22 -5.74
N THR A 254 3.03 11.97 -6.04
CA THR A 254 2.60 10.82 -5.23
C THR A 254 3.82 9.99 -4.89
N VAL A 255 4.05 9.77 -3.62
CA VAL A 255 5.11 8.89 -3.13
C VAL A 255 4.49 7.86 -2.21
N THR A 256 4.68 6.59 -2.52
CA THR A 256 4.04 5.48 -1.80
C THR A 256 5.06 4.44 -1.35
N TYR A 257 4.69 3.66 -0.35
CA TYR A 257 5.56 2.70 0.30
C TYR A 257 4.89 1.32 0.37
N GLY A 258 5.60 0.28 -0.08
CA GLY A 258 5.09 -1.09 -0.02
C GLY A 258 3.77 -1.28 -0.76
N THR A 259 3.63 -0.65 -1.90
CA THR A 259 2.40 -0.57 -2.67
C THR A 259 2.03 -1.90 -3.30
N PRO A 260 0.87 -2.50 -3.03
CA PRO A 260 0.38 -3.65 -3.79
C PRO A 260 0.04 -3.26 -5.23
N LYS A 261 0.07 -4.23 -6.14
CA LYS A 261 -0.27 -4.02 -7.54
C LYS A 261 -1.70 -3.52 -7.70
N SER A 262 -1.88 -2.40 -8.38
CA SER A 262 -3.14 -1.65 -8.40
C SER A 262 -3.88 -1.68 -9.74
N CYS A 263 -3.22 -2.06 -10.85
CA CYS A 263 -3.80 -2.02 -12.20
C CYS A 263 -3.51 -3.27 -13.03
N ALA A 264 -4.23 -3.41 -14.15
CA ALA A 264 -4.03 -4.47 -15.13
C ALA A 264 -2.67 -4.34 -15.85
N LYS A 265 -2.19 -5.44 -16.41
CA LYS A 265 -0.86 -5.52 -17.04
C LYS A 265 -0.67 -4.58 -18.21
N ASP A 266 -1.73 -4.37 -18.97
CA ASP A 266 -1.74 -3.55 -20.19
C ASP A 266 -2.07 -2.07 -19.92
N PHE A 267 -2.34 -1.72 -18.65
CA PHE A 267 -2.55 -0.32 -18.28
C PHE A 267 -1.22 0.43 -18.30
N THR A 268 -1.15 1.46 -19.13
CA THR A 268 0.03 2.32 -19.23
C THR A 268 -0.25 3.69 -18.60
N TYR A 269 0.54 4.03 -17.60
CA TYR A 269 0.55 5.37 -17.01
C TYR A 269 1.63 6.22 -17.70
N SER A 270 1.24 7.36 -18.21
CA SER A 270 2.13 8.28 -18.95
C SER A 270 2.68 9.43 -18.11
N GLY A 271 2.36 9.50 -16.81
CA GLY A 271 2.85 10.55 -15.91
C GLY A 271 4.14 10.12 -15.20
N ASN A 272 4.92 11.12 -14.74
CA ASN A 272 6.18 10.92 -13.99
C ASN A 272 6.03 11.30 -12.51
N ASN A 273 4.82 11.56 -12.05
CA ASN A 273 4.52 12.11 -10.74
C ASN A 273 4.09 11.07 -9.71
N ILE A 274 4.16 9.77 -10.03
CA ILE A 274 3.89 8.67 -9.09
C ILE A 274 5.13 7.82 -8.92
N ILE A 275 5.61 7.71 -7.69
CA ILE A 275 6.81 6.98 -7.29
C ILE A 275 6.44 5.99 -6.20
N ASN A 276 6.62 4.71 -6.49
CA ASN A 276 6.42 3.62 -5.54
C ASN A 276 7.77 3.17 -4.99
N ILE A 277 8.00 3.34 -3.71
CA ILE A 277 9.19 2.84 -3.01
C ILE A 277 8.91 1.41 -2.56
N ILE A 278 9.67 0.46 -3.10
CA ILE A 278 9.45 -0.97 -2.90
C ILE A 278 10.71 -1.62 -2.33
N ASN A 279 10.56 -2.24 -1.17
CA ASN A 279 11.56 -3.13 -0.61
C ASN A 279 11.39 -4.52 -1.25
N THR A 280 12.46 -5.09 -1.83
CA THR A 280 12.38 -6.39 -2.51
C THR A 280 12.16 -7.58 -1.55
N ASP A 281 12.37 -7.39 -0.25
CA ASP A 281 12.04 -8.42 0.75
C ASP A 281 10.56 -8.36 1.19
N ASP A 282 9.82 -7.32 0.79
CA ASP A 282 8.41 -7.12 1.11
C ASP A 282 7.53 -7.87 0.10
N MET A 283 6.68 -8.78 0.59
CA MET A 283 5.77 -9.55 -0.26
C MET A 283 4.53 -8.77 -0.72
N VAL A 284 4.13 -7.70 -0.01
CA VAL A 284 2.90 -6.97 -0.32
C VAL A 284 2.92 -6.36 -1.73
N PRO A 285 4.02 -5.79 -2.23
CA PRO A 285 4.09 -5.33 -3.61
C PRO A 285 3.93 -6.42 -4.69
N THR A 286 3.97 -7.70 -4.31
CA THR A 286 3.79 -8.80 -5.28
C THR A 286 2.32 -9.17 -5.51
N ILE A 287 1.44 -8.74 -4.61
CA ILE A 287 0.02 -9.13 -4.60
C ILE A 287 -0.87 -7.99 -5.08
N GLY A 288 -2.15 -8.29 -5.27
CA GLY A 288 -3.16 -7.35 -5.77
C GLY A 288 -3.52 -7.64 -7.23
N ALA A 289 -3.56 -6.61 -8.08
CA ALA A 289 -3.81 -6.74 -9.52
C ALA A 289 -2.57 -7.33 -10.26
N GLU A 290 -2.24 -6.84 -11.45
CA GLU A 290 -1.15 -7.42 -12.25
C GLU A 290 0.07 -6.50 -12.32
N ASN A 291 -0.12 -5.17 -12.18
CA ASN A 291 0.93 -4.18 -12.30
C ASN A 291 0.76 -3.03 -11.30
N HIS A 292 1.83 -2.29 -11.06
CA HIS A 292 1.81 -1.03 -10.32
C HIS A 292 1.47 0.14 -11.25
N LEU A 293 0.87 1.17 -10.68
CA LEU A 293 0.65 2.44 -11.36
C LEU A 293 1.83 3.37 -11.08
N GLY A 294 2.40 4.00 -12.10
CA GLY A 294 3.55 4.88 -11.95
C GLY A 294 4.90 4.15 -11.99
N THR A 295 5.93 4.81 -11.48
CA THR A 295 7.31 4.32 -11.46
C THR A 295 7.60 3.60 -10.15
N CYS A 296 8.20 2.41 -10.22
CA CYS A 296 8.66 1.66 -9.06
C CYS A 296 10.16 1.84 -8.86
N LEU A 297 10.55 2.27 -7.66
CA LEU A 297 11.92 2.21 -7.18
C LEU A 297 12.08 0.99 -6.29
N TYR A 298 12.78 -0.01 -6.79
CA TYR A 298 13.07 -1.23 -6.07
C TYR A 298 14.36 -1.09 -5.28
N PHE A 299 14.29 -1.30 -4.00
CA PHE A 299 15.43 -1.32 -3.12
C PHE A 299 15.67 -2.74 -2.61
N THR A 300 16.86 -3.28 -2.90
CA THR A 300 17.27 -4.59 -2.39
C THR A 300 18.15 -4.41 -1.17
N PRO A 301 17.64 -4.73 0.04
CA PRO A 301 18.40 -4.57 1.26
C PRO A 301 19.69 -5.38 1.26
N SER A 302 20.78 -4.77 1.72
CA SER A 302 22.02 -5.49 1.98
C SER A 302 21.87 -6.46 3.16
N GLU A 303 22.76 -7.44 3.26
CA GLU A 303 22.77 -8.36 4.42
C GLU A 303 22.94 -7.61 5.75
N SER A 304 23.75 -6.56 5.76
CA SER A 304 23.93 -5.69 6.94
C SER A 304 22.67 -4.94 7.30
N PHE A 305 21.95 -4.40 6.30
CA PHE A 305 20.67 -3.75 6.50
C PHE A 305 19.66 -4.70 7.15
N ARG A 306 19.51 -5.92 6.59
CA ARG A 306 18.60 -6.94 7.12
C ARG A 306 18.92 -7.32 8.56
N LYS A 307 20.20 -7.59 8.87
CA LYS A 307 20.62 -7.91 10.23
C LYS A 307 20.33 -6.79 11.23
N THR A 308 20.50 -5.55 10.83
CA THR A 308 20.28 -4.39 11.69
C THR A 308 18.78 -4.11 11.91
N ASN A 309 17.99 -4.16 10.84
CA ASN A 309 16.61 -3.69 10.86
C ASN A 309 15.58 -4.81 11.08
N TYR A 310 15.81 -6.03 10.55
CA TYR A 310 14.90 -7.16 10.72
C TYR A 310 15.24 -8.02 11.95
N LYS A 311 16.45 -7.90 12.49
CA LYS A 311 16.89 -8.57 13.72
C LYS A 311 16.65 -10.09 13.68
N GLU A 312 15.95 -10.61 14.70
CA GLU A 312 15.62 -12.04 14.86
C GLU A 312 14.61 -12.57 13.82
N HIS A 313 13.91 -11.67 13.12
CA HIS A 313 12.96 -12.04 12.07
C HIS A 313 13.63 -12.21 10.70
N TYR A 314 14.92 -11.92 10.58
CA TYR A 314 15.63 -12.09 9.33
C TYR A 314 15.87 -13.57 9.01
N VAL A 315 15.40 -14.00 7.85
CA VAL A 315 15.67 -15.32 7.27
C VAL A 315 16.16 -15.11 5.83
N THR A 316 17.23 -15.80 5.48
CA THR A 316 17.71 -15.79 4.08
C THR A 316 16.64 -16.44 3.17
N PRO A 317 16.15 -15.79 2.12
CA PRO A 317 15.00 -16.27 1.32
C PRO A 317 15.19 -17.63 0.60
N ASN A 318 16.36 -18.22 0.61
CA ASN A 318 16.72 -19.38 -0.22
C ASN A 318 16.61 -20.76 0.48
N ALA A 319 16.01 -20.87 1.65
CA ALA A 319 16.01 -22.11 2.43
C ALA A 319 14.61 -22.61 2.80
N TYR A 320 13.75 -22.83 1.81
CA TYR A 320 12.39 -23.39 2.05
C TYR A 320 12.42 -24.92 2.16
N ASN A 321 13.10 -25.44 3.18
CA ASN A 321 13.17 -26.90 3.38
C ASN A 321 12.13 -27.41 4.38
N SER A 322 11.38 -26.51 5.05
CA SER A 322 10.40 -26.90 6.05
C SER A 322 9.25 -25.88 6.21
N TYR A 323 8.15 -26.33 6.82
CA TYR A 323 7.04 -25.43 7.20
C TYR A 323 7.47 -24.29 8.12
N SER A 324 8.46 -24.56 9.00
CA SER A 324 9.06 -23.55 9.86
C SER A 324 9.75 -22.46 9.06
N ASP A 325 10.42 -22.80 7.96
CA ASP A 325 11.13 -21.83 7.14
C ASP A 325 10.14 -20.95 6.35
N LEU A 326 9.02 -21.51 5.88
CA LEU A 326 7.98 -20.72 5.25
C LEU A 326 7.37 -19.70 6.23
N ILE A 327 7.03 -20.11 7.45
CA ILE A 327 6.50 -19.19 8.47
C ILE A 327 7.49 -18.06 8.73
N LYS A 328 8.76 -18.37 8.96
CA LYS A 328 9.81 -17.37 9.18
C LYS A 328 9.97 -16.43 8.00
N THR A 329 9.84 -16.92 6.77
CA THR A 329 9.92 -16.08 5.57
C THR A 329 8.75 -15.12 5.49
N VAL A 330 7.54 -15.56 5.79
CA VAL A 330 6.36 -14.68 5.86
C VAL A 330 6.54 -13.65 6.96
N GLU A 331 7.02 -14.04 8.15
CA GLU A 331 7.33 -13.13 9.25
C GLU A 331 8.41 -12.10 8.86
N SER A 332 9.49 -12.54 8.21
CA SER A 332 10.55 -11.67 7.70
C SER A 332 10.01 -10.67 6.70
N SER A 333 9.15 -11.12 5.79
CA SER A 333 8.52 -10.26 4.78
C SER A 333 7.54 -9.26 5.40
N LEU A 334 6.81 -9.62 6.46
CA LEU A 334 5.96 -8.69 7.20
C LEU A 334 6.78 -7.62 7.94
N VAL A 335 7.97 -7.98 8.44
CA VAL A 335 8.92 -6.99 9.00
C VAL A 335 9.45 -6.08 7.89
N ALA A 336 9.77 -6.64 6.72
CA ALA A 336 10.17 -5.86 5.55
C ALA A 336 9.06 -4.91 5.05
N HIS A 337 7.80 -5.26 5.29
CA HIS A 337 6.64 -4.41 4.99
C HIS A 337 6.43 -3.26 6.00
N ASN A 338 7.11 -3.27 7.13
CA ASN A 338 6.85 -2.30 8.20
C ASN A 338 7.48 -0.93 7.90
N LEU A 339 6.69 0.14 8.04
CA LEU A 339 7.16 1.52 7.80
C LEU A 339 8.34 1.92 8.69
N VAL A 340 8.29 1.57 9.98
CA VAL A 340 9.29 2.02 10.96
C VAL A 340 10.57 1.22 10.85
N PHE A 341 10.47 -0.11 10.77
CA PHE A 341 11.65 -1.00 10.81
C PHE A 341 12.30 -1.20 9.45
N SER A 342 11.58 -0.96 8.36
CA SER A 342 12.05 -1.20 7.01
C SER A 342 12.10 0.07 6.17
N TYR A 343 10.96 0.70 5.88
CA TYR A 343 10.92 1.83 4.96
C TYR A 343 11.59 3.08 5.49
N THR A 344 11.57 3.34 6.81
CA THR A 344 12.30 4.49 7.39
C THR A 344 13.81 4.40 7.18
N PRO A 345 14.50 3.32 7.57
CA PRO A 345 15.93 3.22 7.27
C PRO A 345 16.23 3.12 5.77
N LEU A 346 15.31 2.56 4.96
CA LEU A 346 15.45 2.50 3.51
C LEU A 346 15.45 3.89 2.88
N VAL A 347 14.53 4.77 3.27
CA VAL A 347 14.49 6.16 2.79
C VAL A 347 15.78 6.89 3.16
N SER A 348 16.29 6.71 4.37
CA SER A 348 17.58 7.28 4.77
C SER A 348 18.78 6.75 3.95
N GLU A 349 18.69 5.57 3.36
CA GLU A 349 19.70 5.10 2.40
C GLU A 349 19.48 5.69 1.00
N LEU A 350 18.23 5.82 0.56
CA LEU A 350 17.91 6.49 -0.72
C LEU A 350 18.39 7.93 -0.75
N GLU A 351 18.26 8.69 0.34
CA GLU A 351 18.74 10.07 0.45
C GLU A 351 20.25 10.19 0.23
N LYS A 352 21.03 9.22 0.67
CA LYS A 352 22.47 9.19 0.46
C LYS A 352 22.86 8.93 -1.00
N GLU A 353 21.97 8.33 -1.76
CA GLU A 353 22.19 7.90 -3.14
C GLU A 353 21.21 8.56 -4.12
N HIS A 354 20.50 9.64 -3.71
CA HIS A 354 19.39 10.19 -4.50
C HIS A 354 19.81 10.58 -5.93
N SER A 355 21.00 11.15 -6.11
CA SER A 355 21.55 11.51 -7.43
C SER A 355 21.65 10.32 -8.41
N LYS A 356 21.59 9.08 -7.90
CA LYS A 356 21.57 7.86 -8.72
C LYS A 356 20.20 7.62 -9.37
N TYR A 357 19.11 8.07 -8.71
CA TYR A 357 17.74 7.76 -9.09
C TYR A 357 16.96 8.96 -9.61
N PHE A 358 17.33 10.17 -9.20
CA PHE A 358 16.62 11.41 -9.51
C PHE A 358 17.50 12.36 -10.31
N ILE A 359 16.86 13.22 -11.14
CA ILE A 359 17.52 14.33 -11.81
C ILE A 359 17.55 15.48 -10.81
N GLU A 360 18.75 15.98 -10.52
CA GLU A 360 18.94 17.26 -9.88
C GLU A 360 18.84 18.32 -10.99
N ASP A 361 17.98 19.31 -10.84
CA ASP A 361 17.88 20.45 -11.76
C ASP A 361 19.05 21.43 -11.58
#